data_6b3d26629798e360fcf80e906c908b1f
#
_entry.id   6b3d26629798e360fcf80e906c908b1f
#
_cell.length_a   1.000
_cell.length_b   1.000
_cell.length_c   1.000
_cell.angle_alpha   90.00
_cell.angle_beta   90.00
_cell.angle_gamma   90.00
#
_symmetry.space_group_name_H-M   'P 1'
#
loop_
_entity.id
_entity.type
_entity.pdbx_description
1 polymer ?
#
loop_
_entity_poly.entity_id
_entity_poly.type
_entity_poly.pdbx_seq_one_letter_code
_entity_poly.pdbx_strand_id
1 'polypeptide(L)'
;MELINNTTKTLKDDLSVEIKQGSKLSIAAACFSIYAFQELKEQLSQIEELRFIFTSPTFLTEKAKKERREFYIPRLTRERSLYGTEFEIKLRNELTQKAIARECAEWIRQKVTFKSNVSDKSIQGQIVVDGVGYTPINNFTTVELGCEKGNVISTTIVKDESLARTLLADFNEIWNDSKVLQVVTDEVIDSITAAYNENSPDFIYFVTLYNIFYEIS
;
A
#
# COMPACT_ATOMS: atom_id res chain seq x y z
N MET A 1 8.47 23.76 8.97
CA MET A 1 8.84 22.45 9.50
C MET A 1 7.85 22.05 10.59
N GLU A 2 7.22 20.92 10.45
CA GLU A 2 6.25 20.34 11.38
C GLU A 2 6.61 18.87 11.66
N LEU A 3 6.26 18.37 12.84
CA LEU A 3 6.54 16.98 13.22
C LEU A 3 5.24 16.20 13.31
N ILE A 4 5.20 15.05 12.67
CA ILE A 4 4.11 14.08 12.72
C ILE A 4 4.60 12.86 13.50
N ASN A 5 3.86 12.46 14.53
CA ASN A 5 4.27 11.40 15.47
C ASN A 5 3.25 10.26 15.56
N ASN A 6 2.22 10.28 14.72
CA ASN A 6 1.11 9.30 14.73
C ASN A 6 0.40 9.11 16.09
N THR A 7 0.57 10.06 17.00
CA THR A 7 -0.07 10.05 18.33
C THR A 7 -1.03 11.23 18.47
N THR A 8 -0.53 12.45 18.31
CA THR A 8 -1.31 13.67 18.37
C THR A 8 -1.76 14.13 16.99
N LYS A 9 -0.96 13.86 15.97
CA LYS A 9 -1.25 14.12 14.56
C LYS A 9 -0.80 12.91 13.75
N THR A 10 -1.71 12.30 13.01
CA THR A 10 -1.38 11.15 12.18
C THR A 10 -0.94 11.59 10.78
N LEU A 11 -0.13 10.75 10.14
CA LEU A 11 0.26 10.98 8.75
C LEU A 11 -0.98 10.94 7.84
N LYS A 12 -1.95 10.05 8.14
CA LYS A 12 -3.23 9.97 7.43
C LYS A 12 -3.97 11.29 7.45
N ASP A 13 -4.16 11.87 8.65
CA ASP A 13 -4.91 13.12 8.80
C ASP A 13 -4.24 14.25 8.01
N ASP A 14 -2.93 14.33 8.08
CA ASP A 14 -2.18 15.36 7.37
C ASP A 14 -2.25 15.18 5.84
N LEU A 15 -2.00 13.98 5.34
CA LEU A 15 -2.12 13.67 3.91
C LEU A 15 -3.55 13.90 3.40
N SER A 16 -4.57 13.65 4.23
CA SER A 16 -5.98 13.89 3.86
C SER A 16 -6.28 15.38 3.64
N VAL A 17 -5.52 16.26 4.26
CA VAL A 17 -5.63 17.72 4.09
C VAL A 17 -4.80 18.20 2.90
N GLU A 18 -3.59 17.64 2.70
CA GLU A 18 -2.66 18.10 1.67
C GLU A 18 -3.02 17.56 0.27
N ILE A 19 -3.54 16.33 0.17
CA ILE A 19 -3.94 15.75 -1.12
C ILE A 19 -5.24 16.41 -1.59
N LYS A 20 -5.17 17.11 -2.70
CA LYS A 20 -6.29 17.85 -3.32
C LYS A 20 -6.58 17.31 -4.72
N GLN A 21 -7.64 17.81 -5.30
CA GLN A 21 -7.96 17.49 -6.70
C GLN A 21 -6.81 17.91 -7.63
N GLY A 22 -6.33 16.95 -8.41
CA GLY A 22 -5.23 17.18 -9.35
C GLY A 22 -3.84 17.12 -8.73
N SER A 23 -3.70 16.78 -7.44
CA SER A 23 -2.39 16.63 -6.80
C SER A 23 -1.53 15.58 -7.48
N LYS A 24 -0.21 15.79 -7.49
CA LYS A 24 0.80 14.85 -7.95
C LYS A 24 1.57 14.32 -6.76
N LEU A 25 1.60 13.01 -6.65
CA LEU A 25 2.28 12.32 -5.55
C LEU A 25 3.52 11.59 -6.04
N SER A 26 4.59 11.70 -5.26
CA SER A 26 5.82 10.92 -5.44
C SER A 26 6.16 10.25 -4.12
N ILE A 27 6.13 8.92 -4.10
CA ILE A 27 6.33 8.10 -2.89
C ILE A 27 7.50 7.16 -3.13
N ALA A 28 8.44 7.11 -2.20
CA ALA A 28 9.44 6.07 -2.11
C ALA A 28 9.28 5.36 -0.76
N ALA A 29 9.01 4.06 -0.79
CA ALA A 29 8.80 3.24 0.40
C ALA A 29 9.11 1.76 0.13
N ALA A 30 9.38 0.98 1.17
CA ALA A 30 9.69 -0.44 0.99
C ALA A 30 8.45 -1.28 0.65
N CYS A 31 7.26 -0.83 1.07
CA CYS A 31 6.02 -1.57 0.93
C CYS A 31 4.87 -0.64 0.56
N PHE A 32 3.94 -1.14 -0.28
CA PHE A 32 2.64 -0.54 -0.58
C PHE A 32 1.53 -1.46 -0.10
N SER A 33 0.58 -0.93 0.67
CA SER A 33 -0.56 -1.69 1.19
C SER A 33 -1.87 -1.25 0.53
N ILE A 34 -2.67 -2.23 0.08
CA ILE A 34 -4.04 -1.98 -0.42
C ILE A 34 -4.95 -1.38 0.67
N TYR A 35 -4.64 -1.64 1.94
CA TYR A 35 -5.37 -1.06 3.07
C TYR A 35 -4.99 0.40 3.30
N ALA A 36 -3.72 0.78 3.07
CA ALA A 36 -3.32 2.19 3.08
C ALA A 36 -4.03 2.97 1.95
N PHE A 37 -4.16 2.35 0.76
CA PHE A 37 -4.99 2.90 -0.30
C PHE A 37 -6.43 3.10 0.18
N GLN A 38 -7.05 2.09 0.83
CA GLN A 38 -8.42 2.17 1.31
C GLN A 38 -8.62 3.30 2.33
N GLU A 39 -7.65 3.52 3.21
CA GLU A 39 -7.69 4.59 4.21
C GLU A 39 -7.64 6.01 3.62
N LEU A 40 -7.04 6.18 2.45
CA LEU A 40 -6.90 7.44 1.72
C LEU A 40 -7.66 7.44 0.39
N LYS A 41 -8.58 6.51 0.18
CA LYS A 41 -9.27 6.29 -1.10
C LYS A 41 -9.94 7.55 -1.65
N GLU A 42 -10.61 8.31 -0.81
CA GLU A 42 -11.30 9.54 -1.24
C GLU A 42 -10.30 10.55 -1.82
N GLN A 43 -9.18 10.76 -1.14
CA GLN A 43 -8.12 11.68 -1.56
C GLN A 43 -7.40 11.14 -2.80
N LEU A 44 -7.02 9.88 -2.78
CA LEU A 44 -6.30 9.23 -3.88
C LEU A 44 -7.14 9.10 -5.16
N SER A 45 -8.46 9.10 -5.07
CA SER A 45 -9.33 9.15 -6.24
C SER A 45 -9.25 10.47 -7.02
N GLN A 46 -8.87 11.56 -6.35
CA GLN A 46 -8.86 12.92 -6.89
C GLN A 46 -7.52 13.33 -7.50
N ILE A 47 -6.45 12.58 -7.25
CA ILE A 47 -5.11 12.93 -7.74
C ILE A 47 -5.00 12.87 -9.27
N GLU A 48 -4.04 13.59 -9.83
CA GLU A 48 -3.68 13.47 -11.25
C GLU A 48 -2.86 12.20 -11.48
N GLU A 49 -1.78 12.03 -10.69
CA GLU A 49 -0.88 10.88 -10.79
C GLU A 49 -0.22 10.54 -9.46
N LEU A 50 0.16 9.27 -9.31
CA LEU A 50 1.05 8.79 -8.27
C LEU A 50 2.23 8.03 -8.89
N ARG A 51 3.45 8.43 -8.55
CA ARG A 51 4.69 7.72 -8.89
C ARG A 51 5.22 7.05 -7.63
N PHE A 52 5.38 5.73 -7.67
CA PHE A 52 5.82 4.97 -6.51
C PHE A 52 7.10 4.20 -6.78
N ILE A 53 8.09 4.34 -5.91
CA ILE A 53 9.33 3.56 -5.92
C ILE A 53 9.33 2.58 -4.77
N PHE A 54 9.42 1.28 -5.07
CA PHE A 54 9.81 0.30 -4.07
C PHE A 54 11.30 0.43 -3.79
N THR A 55 11.65 0.87 -2.57
CA THR A 55 13.04 1.16 -2.18
C THR A 55 13.94 -0.08 -2.10
N SER A 56 13.33 -1.26 -1.96
CA SER A 56 13.99 -2.57 -1.97
C SER A 56 13.60 -3.35 -3.23
N PRO A 57 14.43 -4.31 -3.70
CA PRO A 57 14.10 -5.19 -4.81
C PRO A 57 12.92 -6.09 -4.49
N THR A 58 11.70 -5.61 -4.71
CA THR A 58 10.46 -6.31 -4.34
C THR A 58 9.87 -7.08 -5.51
N PHE A 59 9.99 -6.53 -6.72
CA PHE A 59 9.52 -7.13 -7.96
C PHE A 59 10.70 -7.20 -8.91
N LEU A 60 11.38 -8.35 -8.96
CA LEU A 60 12.34 -8.63 -10.00
C LEU A 60 11.61 -9.41 -11.08
N THR A 61 11.67 -8.96 -12.33
CA THR A 61 11.28 -9.76 -13.48
C THR A 61 12.26 -10.92 -13.59
N GLU A 62 11.99 -12.01 -12.93
CA GLU A 62 12.79 -13.21 -13.02
C GLU A 62 12.36 -14.11 -14.17
N LYS A 63 13.30 -14.37 -15.04
CA LYS A 63 13.45 -15.66 -15.69
C LYS A 63 14.03 -16.72 -14.73
N ALA A 64 13.92 -16.57 -13.43
CA ALA A 64 14.50 -17.48 -12.46
C ALA A 64 13.52 -17.79 -11.32
N LYS A 65 13.11 -19.09 -11.28
CA LYS A 65 12.53 -19.86 -10.17
C LYS A 65 11.42 -19.22 -9.33
N LYS A 66 10.22 -19.76 -9.53
CA LYS A 66 9.04 -19.61 -8.69
C LYS A 66 9.34 -19.90 -7.21
N GLU A 67 9.86 -18.95 -6.47
CA GLU A 67 9.63 -18.89 -5.04
C GLU A 67 8.43 -17.97 -4.81
N ARG A 68 7.40 -18.51 -4.14
CA ARG A 68 6.20 -17.77 -3.75
C ARG A 68 6.62 -16.57 -2.93
N ARG A 69 6.52 -15.37 -3.50
CA ARG A 69 6.63 -14.13 -2.76
C ARG A 69 5.27 -13.85 -2.16
N GLU A 70 5.15 -14.06 -0.87
CA GLU A 70 3.96 -13.67 -0.13
C GLU A 70 3.92 -12.15 -0.05
N PHE A 71 2.85 -11.54 -0.62
CA PHE A 71 2.47 -10.21 -0.21
C PHE A 71 2.22 -10.24 1.29
N TYR A 72 2.88 -9.37 2.05
CA TYR A 72 2.59 -9.21 3.45
C TYR A 72 1.23 -8.52 3.59
N ILE A 73 0.17 -9.31 3.58
CA ILE A 73 -1.15 -8.91 4.05
C ILE A 73 -1.09 -9.11 5.57
N PRO A 74 -1.16 -8.05 6.37
CA PRO A 74 -1.21 -8.22 7.82
C PRO A 74 -2.42 -9.10 8.15
N ARG A 75 -2.21 -10.29 8.69
CA ARG A 75 -3.29 -11.12 9.23
C ARG A 75 -3.92 -10.33 10.37
N LEU A 76 -5.16 -9.93 10.18
CA LEU A 76 -5.99 -9.27 11.18
C LEU A 76 -6.24 -10.25 12.35
N THR A 77 -5.38 -10.19 13.36
CA THR A 77 -5.43 -11.09 14.53
C THR A 77 -6.38 -10.59 15.63
N ARG A 78 -7.09 -9.47 15.44
CA ARG A 78 -7.80 -8.78 16.51
C ARG A 78 -9.33 -8.73 16.45
N GLU A 79 -9.97 -9.27 15.42
CA GLU A 79 -11.44 -9.26 15.35
C GLU A 79 -12.12 -10.44 16.06
N ARG A 80 -11.33 -11.23 16.82
CA ARG A 80 -11.81 -12.48 17.44
C ARG A 80 -12.89 -12.35 18.51
N SER A 81 -13.24 -11.15 18.97
CA SER A 81 -14.05 -11.05 20.19
C SER A 81 -15.41 -10.38 20.05
N LEU A 82 -15.82 -9.91 18.88
CA LEU A 82 -17.03 -9.06 18.81
C LEU A 82 -18.12 -9.46 17.81
N TYR A 83 -17.88 -10.30 16.81
CA TYR A 83 -18.86 -10.50 15.72
C TYR A 83 -18.90 -11.92 15.13
N GLY A 84 -19.57 -12.85 15.77
CA GLY A 84 -19.95 -14.12 15.14
C GLY A 84 -18.92 -15.25 15.22
N THR A 85 -19.14 -16.32 14.45
CA THR A 85 -18.24 -17.47 14.35
C THR A 85 -16.94 -17.11 13.62
N GLU A 86 -15.83 -17.82 13.89
CA GLU A 86 -14.54 -17.62 13.19
C GLU A 86 -14.69 -17.71 11.66
N PHE A 87 -15.65 -18.51 11.21
CA PHE A 87 -15.97 -18.67 9.80
C PHE A 87 -16.61 -17.41 9.18
N GLU A 88 -17.58 -16.80 9.85
CA GLU A 88 -18.24 -15.58 9.36
C GLU A 88 -17.28 -14.40 9.32
N ILE A 89 -16.42 -14.28 10.32
CA ILE A 89 -15.34 -13.27 10.37
C ILE A 89 -14.39 -13.45 9.20
N LYS A 90 -13.94 -14.70 8.96
CA LYS A 90 -13.01 -15.03 7.88
C LYS A 90 -13.62 -14.77 6.50
N LEU A 91 -14.87 -15.19 6.28
CA LEU A 91 -15.58 -14.96 5.01
C LEU A 91 -15.79 -13.48 4.73
N ARG A 92 -16.21 -12.72 5.74
CA ARG A 92 -16.39 -11.27 5.64
C ARG A 92 -15.07 -10.57 5.29
N ASN A 93 -13.99 -10.95 5.98
CA ASN A 93 -12.68 -10.40 5.72
C ASN A 93 -12.21 -10.69 4.29
N GLU A 94 -12.40 -11.90 3.80
CA GLU A 94 -12.03 -12.29 2.43
C GLU A 94 -12.82 -11.50 1.38
N LEU A 95 -14.13 -11.34 1.56
CA LEU A 95 -14.97 -10.55 0.64
C LEU A 95 -14.58 -9.08 0.64
N THR A 96 -14.31 -8.50 1.81
CA THR A 96 -13.88 -7.11 1.93
C THR A 96 -12.51 -6.91 1.28
N GLN A 97 -11.57 -7.83 1.52
CA GLN A 97 -10.25 -7.78 0.91
C GLN A 97 -10.31 -7.83 -0.62
N LYS A 98 -11.17 -8.68 -1.18
CA LYS A 98 -11.37 -8.76 -2.63
C LYS A 98 -11.93 -7.47 -3.22
N ALA A 99 -12.89 -6.87 -2.56
CA ALA A 99 -13.45 -5.59 -2.99
C ALA A 99 -12.38 -4.49 -3.00
N ILE A 100 -11.61 -4.37 -1.92
CA ILE A 100 -10.50 -3.41 -1.80
C ILE A 100 -9.44 -3.68 -2.87
N ALA A 101 -9.05 -4.94 -3.06
CA ALA A 101 -8.03 -5.31 -4.04
C ALA A 101 -8.47 -4.96 -5.47
N ARG A 102 -9.74 -5.23 -5.82
CA ARG A 102 -10.29 -4.88 -7.14
C ARG A 102 -10.29 -3.37 -7.38
N GLU A 103 -10.82 -2.61 -6.44
CA GLU A 103 -10.85 -1.14 -6.54
C GLU A 103 -9.44 -0.54 -6.60
N CYS A 104 -8.52 -1.06 -5.80
CA CYS A 104 -7.11 -0.65 -5.83
C CYS A 104 -6.47 -0.94 -7.19
N ALA A 105 -6.66 -2.14 -7.75
CA ALA A 105 -6.13 -2.49 -9.05
C ALA A 105 -6.69 -1.59 -10.19
N GLU A 106 -7.98 -1.27 -10.13
CA GLU A 106 -8.61 -0.35 -11.10
C GLU A 106 -8.05 1.06 -10.99
N TRP A 107 -7.85 1.56 -9.77
CA TRP A 107 -7.23 2.86 -9.51
C TRP A 107 -5.76 2.90 -9.98
N ILE A 108 -4.98 1.85 -9.71
CA ILE A 108 -3.58 1.76 -10.15
C ILE A 108 -3.50 1.88 -11.66
N ARG A 109 -4.32 1.17 -12.42
CA ARG A 109 -4.33 1.22 -13.90
C ARG A 109 -4.51 2.64 -14.45
N GLN A 110 -5.19 3.50 -13.71
CA GLN A 110 -5.54 4.85 -14.16
C GLN A 110 -4.58 5.92 -13.68
N LYS A 111 -4.00 5.75 -12.50
CA LYS A 111 -3.36 6.83 -11.75
C LYS A 111 -1.93 6.56 -11.32
N VAL A 112 -1.47 5.30 -11.33
CA VAL A 112 -0.23 4.93 -10.66
C VAL A 112 0.79 4.30 -11.60
N THR A 113 2.03 4.72 -11.45
CA THR A 113 3.18 4.02 -12.03
C THR A 113 4.07 3.52 -10.89
N PHE A 114 4.31 2.23 -10.86
CA PHE A 114 5.24 1.60 -9.93
C PHE A 114 6.58 1.31 -10.59
N LYS A 115 7.64 1.62 -9.87
CA LYS A 115 9.01 1.19 -10.20
C LYS A 115 9.64 0.50 -9.00
N SER A 116 10.48 -0.48 -9.24
CA SER A 116 11.22 -1.21 -8.19
C SER A 116 12.72 -0.95 -8.34
N ASN A 117 13.38 -0.76 -7.20
CA ASN A 117 14.83 -0.72 -7.15
C ASN A 117 15.39 -2.08 -7.57
N VAL A 118 16.26 -2.10 -8.57
CA VAL A 118 16.96 -3.30 -9.06
C VAL A 118 18.46 -3.22 -8.82
N SER A 119 18.91 -2.18 -8.14
CA SER A 119 20.31 -1.92 -7.82
C SER A 119 20.62 -2.19 -6.35
N ASP A 120 21.89 -2.19 -6.00
CA ASP A 120 22.37 -2.28 -4.62
C ASP A 120 22.36 -0.93 -3.89
N LYS A 121 21.87 0.14 -4.54
CA LYS A 121 21.78 1.46 -3.93
C LYS A 121 20.65 1.51 -2.91
N SER A 122 20.91 2.08 -1.75
CA SER A 122 19.88 2.40 -0.77
C SER A 122 19.12 3.64 -1.22
N ILE A 123 17.78 3.54 -1.27
CA ILE A 123 16.88 4.65 -1.59
C ILE A 123 16.18 5.06 -0.29
N GLN A 124 16.29 6.34 0.06
CA GLN A 124 15.60 6.88 1.22
C GLN A 124 14.09 6.97 0.98
N GLY A 125 13.32 6.52 1.96
CA GLY A 125 11.87 6.61 1.89
C GLY A 125 11.35 8.02 2.18
N GLN A 126 10.41 8.45 1.33
CA GLN A 126 9.83 9.79 1.37
C GLN A 126 8.46 9.84 0.71
N ILE A 127 7.67 10.85 1.06
CA ILE A 127 6.46 11.23 0.33
C ILE A 127 6.60 12.70 -0.06
N VAL A 128 6.27 13.02 -1.30
CA VAL A 128 6.09 14.41 -1.75
C VAL A 128 4.70 14.53 -2.35
N VAL A 129 3.92 15.47 -1.81
CA VAL A 129 2.61 15.87 -2.33
C VAL A 129 2.75 17.31 -2.81
N ASP A 130 2.72 17.52 -4.12
CA ASP A 130 2.92 18.83 -4.74
C ASP A 130 4.15 19.57 -4.19
N GLY A 131 3.96 20.52 -3.30
CA GLY A 131 5.00 21.35 -2.68
C GLY A 131 5.35 20.97 -1.24
N VAL A 132 4.85 19.86 -0.70
CA VAL A 132 5.08 19.43 0.69
C VAL A 132 5.80 18.09 0.73
N GLY A 133 6.87 18.00 1.50
CA GLY A 133 7.68 16.80 1.66
C GLY A 133 7.57 16.19 3.04
N TYR A 134 7.61 14.86 3.11
CA TYR A 134 7.56 14.05 4.32
C TYR A 134 8.73 13.05 4.33
N THR A 135 9.49 13.03 5.40
CA THR A 135 10.63 12.10 5.56
C THR A 135 10.99 11.93 7.03
N PRO A 136 11.53 10.79 7.48
CA PRO A 136 11.66 9.53 6.75
C PRO A 136 10.33 8.78 6.63
N ILE A 137 10.15 8.01 5.56
CA ILE A 137 9.03 7.10 5.35
C ILE A 137 9.60 5.71 5.11
N ASN A 138 9.22 4.72 5.91
CA ASN A 138 9.68 3.34 5.71
C ASN A 138 8.74 2.56 4.80
N ASN A 139 7.44 2.65 5.07
CA ASN A 139 6.42 1.90 4.36
C ASN A 139 5.20 2.79 4.06
N PHE A 140 4.42 2.41 3.06
CA PHE A 140 3.10 2.98 2.85
C PHE A 140 2.04 1.98 3.30
N THR A 141 1.80 1.94 4.61
CA THR A 141 0.90 1.00 5.31
C THR A 141 -0.01 1.72 6.29
N THR A 142 -1.07 1.05 6.76
CA THR A 142 -1.99 1.59 7.78
C THR A 142 -1.26 1.94 9.09
N VAL A 143 -0.24 1.18 9.46
CA VAL A 143 0.60 1.45 10.64
C VAL A 143 1.37 2.75 10.47
N GLU A 144 2.06 2.92 9.32
CA GLU A 144 2.82 4.14 9.03
C GLU A 144 1.91 5.38 8.91
N LEU A 145 0.69 5.18 8.40
CA LEU A 145 -0.33 6.23 8.33
C LEU A 145 -0.91 6.61 9.71
N GLY A 146 -0.64 5.83 10.76
CA GLY A 146 -1.17 6.07 12.10
C GLY A 146 -2.62 5.66 12.29
N CYS A 147 -3.16 4.76 11.43
CA CYS A 147 -4.54 4.29 11.52
C CYS A 147 -4.74 3.28 12.65
N GLU A 148 -3.69 2.60 13.11
CA GLU A 148 -3.77 1.55 14.12
C GLU A 148 -3.44 2.08 15.52
N LYS A 149 -4.44 2.13 16.39
CA LYS A 149 -4.24 2.53 17.80
C LYS A 149 -3.37 1.49 18.53
N GLY A 150 -2.32 1.96 19.17
CA GLY A 150 -1.45 1.15 20.02
C GLY A 150 -0.24 0.51 19.31
N ASN A 151 -0.11 0.66 18.00
CA ASN A 151 1.09 0.33 17.24
C ASN A 151 1.81 1.62 16.84
N VAL A 152 2.20 2.39 17.83
CA VAL A 152 2.98 3.62 17.58
C VAL A 152 4.38 3.19 17.15
N ILE A 153 4.67 3.30 15.88
CA ILE A 153 6.06 3.33 15.44
C ILE A 153 6.59 4.68 15.92
N SER A 154 7.59 4.63 16.79
CA SER A 154 8.24 5.82 17.38
C SER A 154 9.06 6.61 16.33
N THR A 155 8.58 6.69 15.11
CA THR A 155 9.24 7.41 14.03
C THR A 155 8.59 8.78 13.91
N THR A 156 9.38 9.81 14.16
CA THR A 156 8.93 11.19 13.94
C THR A 156 9.14 11.53 12.47
N ILE A 157 8.07 11.83 11.77
CA ILE A 157 8.10 12.26 10.37
C ILE A 157 8.20 13.79 10.35
N VAL A 158 9.14 14.30 9.60
CA VAL A 158 9.31 15.73 9.35
C VAL A 158 8.49 16.11 8.12
N LYS A 159 7.57 17.06 8.28
CA LYS A 159 6.84 17.71 7.20
C LYS A 159 7.45 19.08 6.94
N ASP A 160 7.84 19.37 5.71
CA ASP A 160 8.43 20.66 5.39
C ASP A 160 8.28 21.02 3.89
N GLU A 161 7.85 22.23 3.61
CA GLU A 161 7.72 22.74 2.24
C GLU A 161 9.10 23.05 1.63
N SER A 162 10.07 23.48 2.46
CA SER A 162 11.41 23.81 1.96
C SER A 162 12.19 22.57 1.51
N LEU A 163 11.93 21.43 2.14
CA LEU A 163 12.52 20.13 1.78
C LEU A 163 11.89 19.52 0.53
N ALA A 164 10.64 19.87 0.21
CA ALA A 164 9.91 19.24 -0.89
C ALA A 164 10.64 19.35 -2.23
N ARG A 165 11.28 20.46 -2.52
CA ARG A 165 12.03 20.66 -3.76
C ARG A 165 13.22 19.73 -3.87
N THR A 166 13.98 19.58 -2.77
CA THR A 166 15.15 18.70 -2.71
C THR A 166 14.71 17.25 -2.82
N LEU A 167 13.72 16.84 -2.02
CA LEU A 167 13.18 15.50 -2.06
C LEU A 167 12.63 15.13 -3.44
N LEU A 168 11.92 16.06 -4.10
CA LEU A 168 11.39 15.85 -5.45
C LEU A 168 12.50 15.78 -6.50
N ALA A 169 13.55 16.60 -6.36
CA ALA A 169 14.71 16.56 -7.27
C ALA A 169 15.43 15.23 -7.18
N ASP A 170 15.72 14.75 -5.96
CA ASP A 170 16.35 13.46 -5.70
C ASP A 170 15.47 12.30 -6.22
N PHE A 171 14.16 12.39 -5.96
CA PHE A 171 13.20 11.42 -6.48
C PHE A 171 13.23 11.37 -8.01
N ASN A 172 13.21 12.51 -8.68
CA ASN A 172 13.20 12.59 -10.15
C ASN A 172 14.51 12.08 -10.77
N GLU A 173 15.65 12.33 -10.13
CA GLU A 173 16.95 11.79 -10.57
C GLU A 173 16.90 10.26 -10.55
N ILE A 174 16.48 9.67 -9.44
CA ILE A 174 16.37 8.22 -9.28
C ILE A 174 15.29 7.67 -10.23
N TRP A 175 14.14 8.35 -10.33
CA TRP A 175 13.01 7.92 -11.18
C TRP A 175 13.40 7.75 -12.63
N ASN A 176 14.28 8.58 -13.13
CA ASN A 176 14.72 8.57 -14.54
C ASN A 176 15.92 7.65 -14.80
N ASP A 177 16.53 7.08 -13.75
CA ASP A 177 17.67 6.17 -13.90
C ASP A 177 17.21 4.72 -14.14
N SER A 178 17.20 4.32 -15.42
CA SER A 178 16.81 2.95 -15.82
C SER A 178 17.79 1.85 -15.36
N LYS A 179 18.98 2.22 -14.86
CA LYS A 179 19.92 1.26 -14.26
C LYS A 179 19.59 0.98 -12.79
N VAL A 180 18.88 1.90 -12.15
CA VAL A 180 18.48 1.79 -10.75
C VAL A 180 17.05 1.27 -10.61
N LEU A 181 16.15 1.70 -11.50
CA LEU A 181 14.73 1.38 -11.40
C LEU A 181 14.19 0.65 -12.63
N GLN A 182 13.34 -0.33 -12.39
CA GLN A 182 12.54 -1.02 -13.40
C GLN A 182 11.05 -0.75 -13.18
N VAL A 183 10.29 -0.55 -14.26
CA VAL A 183 8.82 -0.46 -14.19
C VAL A 183 8.26 -1.83 -13.82
N VAL A 184 7.35 -1.85 -12.84
CA VAL A 184 6.73 -3.08 -12.30
C VAL A 184 5.22 -2.91 -12.07
N THR A 185 4.60 -1.97 -12.77
CA THR A 185 3.17 -1.66 -12.58
C THR A 185 2.27 -2.86 -12.90
N ASP A 186 2.56 -3.55 -14.01
CA ASP A 186 1.78 -4.71 -14.43
C ASP A 186 1.94 -5.88 -13.44
N GLU A 187 3.16 -6.11 -12.94
CA GLU A 187 3.44 -7.14 -11.95
C GLU A 187 2.71 -6.86 -10.61
N VAL A 188 2.60 -5.59 -10.23
CA VAL A 188 1.83 -5.19 -9.04
C VAL A 188 0.34 -5.45 -9.26
N ILE A 189 -0.20 -5.04 -10.41
CA ILE A 189 -1.61 -5.27 -10.78
C ILE A 189 -1.91 -6.77 -10.81
N ASP A 190 -1.07 -7.57 -11.46
CA ASP A 190 -1.24 -9.01 -11.55
C ASP A 190 -1.24 -9.67 -10.17
N SER A 191 -0.34 -9.24 -9.30
CA SER A 191 -0.26 -9.76 -7.94
C SER A 191 -1.48 -9.40 -7.09
N ILE A 192 -1.99 -8.16 -7.20
CA ILE A 192 -3.23 -7.76 -6.53
C ILE A 192 -4.42 -8.50 -7.14
N THR A 193 -4.44 -8.66 -8.45
CA THR A 193 -5.53 -9.33 -9.18
C THR A 193 -5.59 -10.82 -8.86
N ALA A 194 -4.45 -11.49 -8.73
CA ALA A 194 -4.38 -12.88 -8.32
C ALA A 194 -5.09 -13.10 -6.97
N ALA A 195 -4.92 -12.18 -6.03
CA ALA A 195 -5.50 -12.26 -4.70
C ALA A 195 -7.06 -12.31 -4.71
N TYR A 196 -7.73 -11.74 -5.73
CA TYR A 196 -9.18 -11.82 -5.82
C TYR A 196 -9.71 -12.77 -6.90
N ASN A 197 -8.85 -13.25 -7.81
CA ASN A 197 -9.22 -14.21 -8.85
C ASN A 197 -9.05 -15.67 -8.42
N GLU A 198 -8.21 -15.95 -7.43
CA GLU A 198 -7.93 -17.33 -6.98
C GLU A 198 -9.13 -18.04 -6.36
N ASN A 199 -10.20 -17.31 -6.01
CA ASN A 199 -11.41 -17.90 -5.45
C ASN A 199 -12.62 -17.49 -6.30
N SER A 200 -13.03 -18.32 -7.24
CA SER A 200 -14.28 -18.14 -7.97
C SER A 200 -15.49 -18.15 -7.01
N PRO A 201 -16.64 -17.55 -7.38
CA PRO A 201 -17.88 -17.66 -6.60
C PRO A 201 -18.25 -19.10 -6.29
N ASP A 202 -17.97 -20.03 -7.22
CA ASP A 202 -18.21 -21.48 -7.05
C ASP A 202 -17.31 -22.07 -5.96
N PHE A 203 -16.06 -21.64 -5.84
CA PHE A 203 -15.16 -22.07 -4.79
C PHE A 203 -15.64 -21.58 -3.41
N ILE A 204 -16.05 -20.31 -3.32
CA ILE A 204 -16.61 -19.75 -2.08
C ILE A 204 -17.88 -20.49 -1.68
N TYR A 205 -18.76 -20.79 -2.62
CA TYR A 205 -19.96 -21.57 -2.39
C TYR A 205 -19.63 -22.99 -1.91
N PHE A 206 -18.68 -23.65 -2.56
CA PHE A 206 -18.20 -24.97 -2.16
C PHE A 206 -17.62 -24.99 -0.75
N VAL A 207 -16.74 -24.05 -0.41
CA VAL A 207 -16.15 -23.93 0.92
C VAL A 207 -17.21 -23.65 1.98
N THR A 208 -18.20 -22.82 1.65
CA THR A 208 -19.33 -22.51 2.55
C THR A 208 -20.14 -23.76 2.84
N LEU A 209 -20.54 -24.51 1.80
CA LEU A 209 -21.28 -25.76 1.96
C LEU A 209 -20.45 -26.79 2.73
N TYR A 210 -19.18 -26.96 2.39
CA TYR A 210 -18.30 -27.92 3.06
C TYR A 210 -18.22 -27.65 4.56
N ASN A 211 -18.03 -26.41 4.99
CA ASN A 211 -17.95 -26.08 6.41
C ASN A 211 -19.29 -26.24 7.13
N ILE A 212 -20.42 -25.91 6.49
CA ILE A 212 -21.75 -26.14 7.07
C ILE A 212 -21.98 -27.64 7.33
N PHE A 213 -21.59 -28.49 6.40
CA PHE A 213 -21.78 -29.97 6.57
C PHE A 213 -20.77 -30.60 7.51
N TYR A 214 -19.58 -30.01 7.66
CA TYR A 214 -18.53 -30.53 8.55
C TYR A 214 -18.75 -30.17 10.03
N GLU A 215 -19.41 -29.04 10.32
CA GLU A 215 -19.79 -28.68 11.69
C GLU A 215 -21.06 -29.44 12.21
N ILE A 216 -21.80 -30.07 11.32
CA ILE A 216 -23.02 -30.86 11.68
C ILE A 216 -22.70 -32.35 11.91
N SER A 217 -21.49 -32.80 11.65
CA SER A 217 -21.01 -34.16 11.85
C SER A 217 -20.18 -34.29 13.10
#